data_4b30943fdc4ed777fd85300a1d633a00
#
_entry.id   4b30943fdc4ed777fd85300a1d633a00
#
_cell.length_a   1.000
_cell.length_b   1.000
_cell.length_c   1.000
_cell.angle_alpha   90.00
_cell.angle_beta   90.00
_cell.angle_gamma   90.00
#
_symmetry.space_group_name_H-M   'P 1'
#
loop_
_entity.id
_entity.type
_entity.pdbx_description
1 polymer ?
#
loop_
_entity_poly.entity_id
_entity_poly.type
_entity_poly.pdbx_seq_one_letter_code
_entity_poly.pdbx_strand_id
1 'polypeptide(L)'
;MAERDQLEVDVLFVGAGPASLAGAIRLRQLAEEHKRDVSVMVIEKGGEIGNHGISGAVLDPRAIKELLPDWLERGAPVESPVTSDALWFMSEHGKIKAPIVPPMMNNSGKYVASLQKLAKWMGEQAEAAGADVFASFPGQELLWDDDRVIGVRVGDKGIDHEGKPKSNFEPGPDLLAKIVVLGEGPRGTLAKQAIAKLKLDEGKDPMVYAVGIKEIWQCPPGTVKAGSVIHTLGYPSGGTFGGGFIYGMAGDLLDIGFVVGLDYADPTTDPHYLFQRFKAHPAIAPMLKDAKLLRYGAKAIPEGGLYAMPRPFADGLLITGDSAGFLNGMRLKGVHLAMKSGMLAAETASAALGADAYEENGLALYEENFKRSWAFDELHTARNFHQGFDGGTIACLLYTSDAADDLTR
;
A
#
# COMPACT_ATOMS: atom_id res chain seq x y z
N MET A 1 -25.83 25.27 -10.98
CA MET A 1 -24.56 24.60 -10.56
C MET A 1 -23.46 25.58 -10.89
N ALA A 2 -22.45 25.76 -10.01
CA ALA A 2 -21.31 26.60 -10.36
C ALA A 2 -20.60 25.97 -11.57
N GLU A 3 -20.18 26.81 -12.51
CA GLU A 3 -19.34 26.39 -13.65
C GLU A 3 -18.00 25.89 -13.09
N ARG A 4 -17.54 24.72 -13.54
CA ARG A 4 -16.30 24.10 -13.08
C ARG A 4 -15.26 24.20 -14.18
N ASP A 5 -14.04 24.53 -13.81
CA ASP A 5 -12.92 24.47 -14.73
C ASP A 5 -12.70 23.01 -15.17
N GLN A 6 -12.33 22.82 -16.41
CA GLN A 6 -11.98 21.51 -16.97
C GLN A 6 -10.52 21.50 -17.40
N LEU A 7 -9.80 20.46 -17.01
CA LEU A 7 -8.43 20.20 -17.41
C LEU A 7 -8.36 18.82 -18.04
N GLU A 8 -7.66 18.72 -19.17
CA GLU A 8 -7.50 17.45 -19.89
C GLU A 8 -6.08 16.93 -19.75
N VAL A 9 -5.95 15.62 -19.48
CA VAL A 9 -4.67 14.91 -19.42
C VAL A 9 -4.81 13.54 -20.09
N ASP A 10 -3.69 12.95 -20.52
CA ASP A 10 -3.74 11.59 -21.07
C ASP A 10 -3.97 10.56 -19.97
N VAL A 11 -3.21 10.64 -18.86
CA VAL A 11 -3.34 9.70 -17.74
C VAL A 11 -3.39 10.45 -16.41
N LEU A 12 -4.43 10.17 -15.63
CA LEU A 12 -4.65 10.72 -14.30
C LEU A 12 -4.47 9.64 -13.24
N PHE A 13 -3.48 9.80 -12.37
CA PHE A 13 -3.32 8.97 -11.17
C PHE A 13 -4.00 9.61 -9.97
N VAL A 14 -4.82 8.85 -9.24
CA VAL A 14 -5.52 9.30 -8.03
C VAL A 14 -4.91 8.68 -6.79
N GLY A 15 -4.38 9.53 -5.91
CA GLY A 15 -3.60 9.18 -4.72
C GLY A 15 -2.10 9.13 -5.03
N ALA A 16 -1.28 9.90 -4.31
CA ALA A 16 0.18 9.91 -4.46
C ALA A 16 0.86 8.93 -3.49
N GLY A 17 0.40 7.68 -3.51
CA GLY A 17 1.06 6.56 -2.86
C GLY A 17 2.14 5.91 -3.75
N PRO A 18 2.89 4.92 -3.23
CA PRO A 18 3.94 4.24 -3.98
C PRO A 18 3.48 3.65 -5.32
N ALA A 19 2.24 3.20 -5.43
CA ALA A 19 1.70 2.65 -6.68
C ALA A 19 1.60 3.72 -7.77
N SER A 20 0.87 4.79 -7.52
CA SER A 20 0.67 5.87 -8.48
C SER A 20 1.96 6.59 -8.85
N LEU A 21 2.82 6.86 -7.85
CA LEU A 21 4.10 7.51 -8.10
C LEU A 21 5.04 6.64 -8.94
N ALA A 22 5.09 5.33 -8.66
CA ALA A 22 5.86 4.41 -9.50
C ALA A 22 5.29 4.31 -10.92
N GLY A 23 3.95 4.32 -11.04
CA GLY A 23 3.27 4.35 -12.33
C GLY A 23 3.58 5.63 -13.11
N ALA A 24 3.48 6.80 -12.48
CA ALA A 24 3.76 8.09 -13.11
C ALA A 24 5.22 8.18 -13.61
N ILE A 25 6.20 7.78 -12.78
CA ILE A 25 7.61 7.72 -13.16
C ILE A 25 7.79 6.79 -14.37
N ARG A 26 7.25 5.57 -14.29
CA ARG A 26 7.38 4.58 -15.36
C ARG A 26 6.75 5.04 -16.67
N LEU A 27 5.57 5.65 -16.60
CA LEU A 27 4.88 6.17 -17.79
C LEU A 27 5.68 7.29 -18.47
N ARG A 28 6.27 8.19 -17.68
CA ARG A 28 7.15 9.25 -18.23
C ARG A 28 8.43 8.68 -18.86
N GLN A 29 9.03 7.65 -18.26
CA GLN A 29 10.15 6.92 -18.86
C GLN A 29 9.76 6.32 -20.22
N LEU A 30 8.60 5.66 -20.29
CA LEU A 30 8.09 5.07 -21.54
C LEU A 30 7.74 6.13 -22.60
N ALA A 31 7.20 7.27 -22.16
CA ALA A 31 6.92 8.40 -23.06
C ALA A 31 8.20 8.93 -23.70
N GLU A 32 9.27 9.08 -22.91
CA GLU A 32 10.59 9.48 -23.41
C GLU A 32 11.19 8.44 -24.35
N GLU A 33 11.17 7.16 -23.95
CA GLU A 33 11.67 6.02 -24.73
C GLU A 33 10.98 5.93 -26.11
N HIS A 34 9.65 6.09 -26.13
CA HIS A 34 8.85 6.03 -27.35
C HIS A 34 8.77 7.40 -28.09
N LYS A 35 9.37 8.45 -27.55
CA LYS A 35 9.30 9.84 -28.09
C LYS A 35 7.86 10.32 -28.28
N ARG A 36 7.00 10.05 -27.31
CA ARG A 36 5.61 10.48 -27.30
C ARG A 36 5.43 11.62 -26.31
N ASP A 37 4.61 12.60 -26.69
CA ASP A 37 4.13 13.59 -25.75
C ASP A 37 2.93 13.01 -25.01
N VAL A 38 3.08 12.75 -23.72
CA VAL A 38 2.06 12.15 -22.84
C VAL A 38 1.94 13.00 -21.60
N SER A 39 0.80 13.61 -21.38
CA SER A 39 0.51 14.36 -20.16
C SER A 39 0.15 13.40 -19.01
N VAL A 40 0.85 13.51 -17.90
CA VAL A 40 0.68 12.66 -16.72
C VAL A 40 0.46 13.52 -15.50
N MET A 41 -0.69 13.33 -14.84
CA MET A 41 -1.04 14.04 -13.60
C MET A 41 -1.25 13.06 -12.45
N VAL A 42 -0.78 13.44 -11.27
CA VAL A 42 -1.02 12.74 -9.99
C VAL A 42 -1.69 13.70 -9.03
N ILE A 43 -2.84 13.30 -8.47
CA ILE A 43 -3.54 14.09 -7.45
C ILE A 43 -3.51 13.38 -6.10
N GLU A 44 -3.37 14.15 -5.03
CA GLU A 44 -3.33 13.67 -3.64
C GLU A 44 -4.23 14.52 -2.74
N LYS A 45 -5.03 13.87 -1.91
CA LYS A 45 -5.93 14.56 -0.95
C LYS A 45 -5.19 15.20 0.22
N GLY A 46 -4.01 14.68 0.59
CA GLY A 46 -3.17 15.20 1.66
C GLY A 46 -2.59 16.56 1.32
N GLY A 47 -2.36 17.38 2.34
CA GLY A 47 -1.73 18.71 2.18
C GLY A 47 -0.28 18.63 1.68
N GLU A 48 0.38 17.47 1.81
CA GLU A 48 1.69 17.15 1.27
C GLU A 48 1.72 15.68 0.86
N ILE A 49 2.59 15.33 -0.10
CA ILE A 49 2.82 13.95 -0.49
C ILE A 49 3.41 13.16 0.70
N GLY A 50 2.83 11.99 0.98
CA GLY A 50 3.24 11.13 2.10
C GLY A 50 2.56 11.43 3.44
N ASN A 51 1.78 12.50 3.59
CA ASN A 51 1.12 12.86 4.86
C ASN A 51 0.24 11.75 5.44
N HIS A 52 -0.39 10.94 4.59
CA HIS A 52 -1.19 9.78 5.00
C HIS A 52 -0.37 8.49 5.17
N GLY A 53 0.94 8.53 4.91
CA GLY A 53 1.88 7.45 5.16
C GLY A 53 2.35 7.46 6.61
N ILE A 54 1.82 6.59 7.48
CA ILE A 54 2.39 6.41 8.81
C ILE A 54 3.68 5.62 8.64
N SER A 55 4.77 6.20 9.11
CA SER A 55 6.12 5.71 8.89
C SER A 55 6.45 4.40 9.59
N GLY A 56 7.49 3.77 9.11
CA GLY A 56 8.03 2.49 9.54
C GLY A 56 7.53 1.35 8.67
N ALA A 57 8.40 0.88 7.81
CA ALA A 57 8.14 -0.28 6.96
C ALA A 57 9.45 -1.05 6.75
N VAL A 58 9.34 -2.32 6.41
CA VAL A 58 10.44 -3.07 5.81
C VAL A 58 10.22 -3.09 4.31
N LEU A 59 11.04 -2.33 3.60
CA LEU A 59 10.99 -2.18 2.14
C LEU A 59 11.73 -3.33 1.46
N ASP A 60 11.05 -4.10 0.62
CA ASP A 60 11.67 -4.97 -0.37
C ASP A 60 12.08 -4.10 -1.57
N PRO A 61 13.37 -4.06 -1.92
CA PRO A 61 13.86 -3.11 -2.92
C PRO A 61 13.63 -3.54 -4.37
N ARG A 62 13.00 -4.69 -4.65
CA ARG A 62 12.87 -5.21 -6.02
C ARG A 62 12.23 -4.21 -6.97
N ALA A 63 11.06 -3.69 -6.61
CA ALA A 63 10.33 -2.78 -7.49
C ALA A 63 11.06 -1.44 -7.69
N ILE A 64 11.63 -0.87 -6.62
CA ILE A 64 12.34 0.41 -6.75
C ILE A 64 13.63 0.26 -7.54
N LYS A 65 14.34 -0.87 -7.43
CA LYS A 65 15.53 -1.18 -8.24
C LYS A 65 15.20 -1.38 -9.72
N GLU A 66 14.02 -1.97 -10.01
CA GLU A 66 13.53 -2.14 -11.37
C GLU A 66 13.16 -0.77 -11.99
N LEU A 67 12.50 0.09 -11.22
CA LEU A 67 12.06 1.41 -11.66
C LEU A 67 13.20 2.42 -11.81
N LEU A 68 14.08 2.49 -10.80
CA LEU A 68 15.19 3.41 -10.69
C LEU A 68 16.41 2.62 -10.18
N PRO A 69 17.25 2.05 -11.08
CA PRO A 69 18.40 1.23 -10.67
C PRO A 69 19.39 1.98 -9.76
N ASP A 70 19.50 3.29 -9.92
CA ASP A 70 20.35 4.21 -9.17
C ASP A 70 19.64 4.89 -7.98
N TRP A 71 18.56 4.31 -7.47
CA TRP A 71 17.71 4.90 -6.44
C TRP A 71 18.44 5.34 -5.16
N LEU A 72 19.45 4.58 -4.71
CA LEU A 72 20.27 4.97 -3.55
C LEU A 72 21.17 6.18 -3.86
N GLU A 73 21.73 6.24 -5.05
CA GLU A 73 22.57 7.34 -5.52
C GLU A 73 21.74 8.62 -5.69
N ARG A 74 20.47 8.49 -6.05
CA ARG A 74 19.47 9.57 -6.07
C ARG A 74 19.03 10.02 -4.67
N GLY A 75 19.55 9.42 -3.61
CA GLY A 75 19.25 9.82 -2.25
C GLY A 75 17.91 9.30 -1.71
N ALA A 76 17.46 8.12 -2.16
CA ALA A 76 16.26 7.52 -1.60
C ALA A 76 16.34 7.39 -0.07
N PRO A 77 15.31 7.82 0.68
CA PRO A 77 15.37 7.96 2.12
C PRO A 77 15.12 6.63 2.84
N VAL A 78 16.10 5.74 2.83
CA VAL A 78 16.09 4.53 3.65
C VAL A 78 16.71 4.81 5.02
N GLU A 79 16.13 4.23 6.08
CA GLU A 79 16.61 4.44 7.44
C GLU A 79 17.84 3.58 7.74
N SER A 80 17.83 2.30 7.33
CA SER A 80 18.93 1.36 7.49
C SER A 80 18.69 0.09 6.67
N PRO A 81 19.74 -0.57 6.16
CA PRO A 81 19.61 -1.96 5.74
C PRO A 81 19.21 -2.81 6.95
N VAL A 82 18.47 -3.91 6.72
CA VAL A 82 18.11 -4.85 7.79
C VAL A 82 19.39 -5.54 8.30
N THR A 83 19.68 -5.33 9.58
CA THR A 83 20.90 -5.85 10.25
C THR A 83 20.63 -7.06 11.12
N SER A 84 19.38 -7.25 11.56
CA SER A 84 18.93 -8.42 12.29
C SER A 84 17.45 -8.66 12.07
N ASP A 85 17.05 -9.92 12.02
CA ASP A 85 15.68 -10.37 11.80
C ASP A 85 15.29 -11.42 12.82
N ALA A 86 14.10 -11.32 13.41
CA ALA A 86 13.63 -12.25 14.42
C ALA A 86 12.12 -12.44 14.34
N LEU A 87 11.69 -13.69 14.60
CA LEU A 87 10.31 -14.03 14.85
C LEU A 87 10.16 -14.48 16.31
N TRP A 88 9.23 -13.86 17.04
CA TRP A 88 8.93 -14.22 18.43
C TRP A 88 7.54 -14.81 18.55
N PHE A 89 7.43 -15.94 19.22
CA PHE A 89 6.16 -16.50 19.69
C PHE A 89 5.90 -15.98 21.09
N MET A 90 4.80 -15.24 21.26
CA MET A 90 4.47 -14.54 22.50
C MET A 90 3.43 -15.33 23.30
N SER A 91 3.64 -15.51 24.58
CA SER A 91 2.64 -15.87 25.59
C SER A 91 2.36 -14.64 26.45
N GLU A 92 1.43 -14.72 27.41
CA GLU A 92 1.11 -13.59 28.29
C GLU A 92 2.31 -13.08 29.12
N HIS A 93 3.21 -13.98 29.50
CA HIS A 93 4.30 -13.67 30.44
C HIS A 93 5.71 -13.84 29.85
N GLY A 94 5.81 -14.33 28.62
CA GLY A 94 7.10 -14.63 28.03
C GLY A 94 7.10 -14.68 26.51
N LYS A 95 8.30 -14.91 25.97
CA LYS A 95 8.50 -15.09 24.54
C LYS A 95 9.47 -16.22 24.24
N ILE A 96 9.27 -16.87 23.12
CA ILE A 96 10.22 -17.82 22.54
C ILE A 96 10.67 -17.24 21.20
N LYS A 97 11.96 -17.07 21.01
CA LYS A 97 12.52 -16.67 19.71
C LYS A 97 12.59 -17.90 18.82
N ALA A 98 12.03 -17.81 17.61
CA ALA A 98 12.21 -18.85 16.60
C ALA A 98 13.71 -19.06 16.32
N PRO A 99 14.19 -20.30 16.24
CA PRO A 99 15.60 -20.56 15.95
C PRO A 99 15.99 -20.07 14.56
N ILE A 100 15.07 -20.10 13.61
CA ILE A 100 15.22 -19.64 12.23
C ILE A 100 13.95 -18.85 11.86
N VAL A 101 14.12 -17.71 11.19
CA VAL A 101 13.01 -17.01 10.55
C VAL A 101 12.67 -17.77 9.26
N PRO A 102 11.39 -18.17 9.05
CA PRO A 102 10.99 -18.87 7.84
C PRO A 102 11.44 -18.11 6.59
N PRO A 103 11.92 -18.79 5.53
CA PRO A 103 12.46 -18.13 4.32
C PRO A 103 11.52 -17.09 3.71
N MET A 104 10.21 -17.38 3.69
CA MET A 104 9.17 -16.49 3.21
C MET A 104 9.04 -15.19 4.00
N MET A 105 9.36 -15.20 5.30
CA MET A 105 9.32 -14.03 6.18
C MET A 105 10.67 -13.31 6.32
N ASN A 106 11.74 -13.88 5.76
CA ASN A 106 13.09 -13.37 5.90
C ASN A 106 13.25 -11.97 5.31
N ASN A 107 13.89 -11.08 6.06
CA ASN A 107 14.10 -9.68 5.69
C ASN A 107 15.53 -9.34 5.30
N SER A 108 16.40 -10.33 5.13
CA SER A 108 17.77 -10.12 4.65
C SER A 108 17.76 -9.41 3.28
N GLY A 109 18.65 -8.44 3.10
CA GLY A 109 18.75 -7.64 1.88
C GLY A 109 17.64 -6.59 1.67
N LYS A 110 16.76 -6.42 2.66
CA LYS A 110 15.73 -5.38 2.69
C LYS A 110 16.18 -4.18 3.53
N TYR A 111 15.35 -3.14 3.55
CA TYR A 111 15.65 -1.90 4.26
C TYR A 111 14.52 -1.53 5.19
N VAL A 112 14.87 -1.05 6.39
CA VAL A 112 13.91 -0.30 7.21
C VAL A 112 13.77 1.09 6.59
N ALA A 113 12.56 1.54 6.35
CA ALA A 113 12.28 2.79 5.66
C ALA A 113 11.09 3.53 6.28
N SER A 114 11.08 4.84 6.13
CA SER A 114 9.91 5.67 6.39
C SER A 114 9.07 5.77 5.13
N LEU A 115 7.86 5.21 5.14
CA LEU A 115 6.95 5.28 3.99
C LEU A 115 6.59 6.74 3.63
N GLN A 116 6.44 7.61 4.64
CA GLN A 116 6.19 9.02 4.42
C GLN A 116 7.32 9.70 3.64
N LYS A 117 8.57 9.49 4.08
CA LYS A 117 9.76 10.05 3.41
C LYS A 117 9.91 9.46 2.01
N LEU A 118 9.70 8.14 1.87
CA LEU A 118 9.78 7.45 0.59
C LEU A 118 8.77 8.00 -0.41
N ALA A 119 7.51 8.14 -0.02
CA ALA A 119 6.46 8.69 -0.90
C ALA A 119 6.78 10.14 -1.30
N LYS A 120 7.24 10.99 -0.37
CA LYS A 120 7.65 12.36 -0.69
C LYS A 120 8.76 12.38 -1.73
N TRP A 121 9.83 11.60 -1.50
CA TRP A 121 10.94 11.48 -2.43
C TRP A 121 10.50 10.93 -3.80
N MET A 122 9.62 9.94 -3.83
CA MET A 122 9.07 9.43 -5.09
C MET A 122 8.24 10.48 -5.82
N GLY A 123 7.53 11.36 -5.10
CA GLY A 123 6.85 12.52 -5.69
C GLY A 123 7.84 13.45 -6.40
N GLU A 124 8.96 13.79 -5.75
CA GLU A 124 10.03 14.58 -6.33
C GLU A 124 10.65 13.90 -7.56
N GLN A 125 10.79 12.56 -7.56
CA GLN A 125 11.24 11.80 -8.74
C GLN A 125 10.21 11.81 -9.88
N ALA A 126 8.91 11.79 -9.57
CA ALA A 126 7.85 11.86 -10.56
C ALA A 126 7.81 13.23 -11.24
N GLU A 127 7.93 14.32 -10.47
CA GLU A 127 8.04 15.68 -10.98
C GLU A 127 9.31 15.85 -11.83
N ALA A 128 10.46 15.33 -11.38
CA ALA A 128 11.71 15.36 -12.14
C ALA A 128 11.62 14.57 -13.46
N ALA A 129 10.77 13.54 -13.53
CA ALA A 129 10.47 12.81 -14.76
C ALA A 129 9.45 13.54 -15.67
N GLY A 130 8.88 14.66 -15.23
CA GLY A 130 7.93 15.47 -15.99
C GLY A 130 6.45 15.10 -15.78
N ALA A 131 6.09 14.51 -14.66
CA ALA A 131 4.70 14.37 -14.24
C ALA A 131 4.27 15.58 -13.39
N ASP A 132 3.01 16.00 -13.54
CA ASP A 132 2.42 17.03 -12.67
C ASP A 132 1.89 16.38 -11.38
N VAL A 133 2.38 16.80 -10.21
CA VAL A 133 1.98 16.23 -8.91
C VAL A 133 1.32 17.29 -8.04
N PHE A 134 0.03 17.11 -7.74
CA PHE A 134 -0.76 18.07 -6.98
C PHE A 134 -1.20 17.51 -5.63
N ALA A 135 -0.70 18.11 -4.54
CA ALA A 135 -1.22 17.88 -3.20
C ALA A 135 -2.45 18.78 -2.92
N SER A 136 -3.28 18.41 -1.95
CA SER A 136 -4.55 19.10 -1.61
C SER A 136 -5.60 19.07 -2.73
N PHE A 137 -5.55 18.06 -3.58
CA PHE A 137 -6.53 17.78 -4.64
C PHE A 137 -7.22 16.43 -4.40
N PRO A 138 -8.27 16.38 -3.56
CA PRO A 138 -9.00 15.15 -3.29
C PRO A 138 -9.86 14.75 -4.48
N GLY A 139 -9.65 13.59 -5.07
CA GLY A 139 -10.61 12.98 -6.00
C GLY A 139 -11.90 12.63 -5.24
N GLN A 140 -13.03 13.22 -5.64
CA GLN A 140 -14.30 13.08 -4.94
C GLN A 140 -15.32 12.22 -5.69
N GLU A 141 -15.37 12.32 -7.00
CA GLU A 141 -16.34 11.63 -7.86
C GLU A 141 -15.68 11.19 -9.15
N LEU A 142 -16.02 9.98 -9.64
CA LEU A 142 -15.66 9.55 -10.98
C LEU A 142 -16.60 10.18 -12.01
N LEU A 143 -16.05 10.69 -13.10
CA LEU A 143 -16.80 11.18 -14.24
C LEU A 143 -17.00 10.03 -15.22
N TRP A 144 -18.21 9.87 -15.70
CA TRP A 144 -18.63 8.74 -16.52
C TRP A 144 -19.20 9.18 -17.86
N ASP A 145 -18.91 8.40 -18.89
CA ASP A 145 -19.63 8.35 -20.15
C ASP A 145 -20.16 6.92 -20.30
N ASP A 146 -21.44 6.72 -20.00
CA ASP A 146 -22.08 5.42 -19.76
C ASP A 146 -21.34 4.62 -18.67
N ASP A 147 -20.65 3.54 -19.04
CA ASP A 147 -19.84 2.70 -18.14
C ASP A 147 -18.33 2.97 -18.26
N ARG A 148 -17.92 3.89 -19.12
CA ARG A 148 -16.54 4.31 -19.26
C ARG A 148 -16.20 5.40 -18.24
N VAL A 149 -15.08 5.26 -17.56
CA VAL A 149 -14.50 6.34 -16.75
C VAL A 149 -13.76 7.32 -17.67
N ILE A 150 -14.16 8.60 -17.62
CA ILE A 150 -13.60 9.66 -18.47
C ILE A 150 -12.85 10.73 -17.66
N GLY A 151 -12.81 10.59 -16.33
CA GLY A 151 -12.12 11.57 -15.48
C GLY A 151 -12.52 11.50 -14.02
N VAL A 152 -12.09 12.51 -13.28
CA VAL A 152 -12.34 12.65 -11.83
C VAL A 152 -12.69 14.09 -11.50
N ARG A 153 -13.76 14.29 -10.74
CA ARG A 153 -14.08 15.57 -10.11
C ARG A 153 -13.28 15.73 -8.83
N VAL A 154 -12.61 16.85 -8.71
CA VAL A 154 -11.92 17.24 -7.47
C VAL A 154 -12.93 17.82 -6.49
N GLY A 155 -12.72 17.58 -5.20
CA GLY A 155 -13.58 18.08 -4.14
C GLY A 155 -13.57 19.60 -4.04
N ASP A 156 -14.75 20.17 -3.78
CA ASP A 156 -14.92 21.60 -3.54
C ASP A 156 -14.18 22.05 -2.28
N LYS A 157 -13.63 23.26 -2.31
CA LYS A 157 -13.03 23.92 -1.14
C LYS A 157 -14.00 24.91 -0.50
N GLY A 158 -13.76 25.24 0.77
CA GLY A 158 -14.60 26.22 1.44
C GLY A 158 -16.04 25.79 1.68
N ILE A 159 -16.27 24.50 1.97
CA ILE A 159 -17.57 23.96 2.41
C ILE A 159 -17.56 23.78 3.94
N ASP A 160 -18.72 23.99 4.57
CA ASP A 160 -18.90 23.67 5.99
C ASP A 160 -19.24 22.19 6.22
N HIS A 161 -19.45 21.80 7.48
CA HIS A 161 -19.77 20.43 7.86
C HIS A 161 -21.17 19.96 7.40
N GLU A 162 -22.04 20.90 6.99
CA GLU A 162 -23.37 20.62 6.44
C GLU A 162 -23.35 20.58 4.88
N GLY A 163 -22.17 20.80 4.28
CA GLY A 163 -22.01 20.84 2.82
C GLY A 163 -22.36 22.18 2.19
N LYS A 164 -22.53 23.26 2.98
CA LYS A 164 -22.89 24.59 2.48
C LYS A 164 -21.64 25.41 2.13
N PRO A 165 -21.67 26.17 1.03
CA PRO A 165 -20.59 27.07 0.66
C PRO A 165 -20.33 28.15 1.71
N LYS A 166 -19.06 28.35 2.06
CA LYS A 166 -18.56 29.49 2.87
C LYS A 166 -18.15 30.64 1.95
N SER A 167 -17.71 31.77 2.57
CA SER A 167 -17.25 32.95 1.81
C SER A 167 -16.01 32.69 0.94
N ASN A 168 -15.25 31.63 1.22
CA ASN A 168 -14.08 31.18 0.48
C ASN A 168 -14.36 29.90 -0.35
N PHE A 169 -15.60 29.73 -0.78
CA PHE A 169 -15.98 28.60 -1.63
C PHE A 169 -15.31 28.68 -2.99
N GLU A 170 -14.70 27.57 -3.41
CA GLU A 170 -14.13 27.35 -4.73
C GLU A 170 -14.59 25.97 -5.23
N PRO A 171 -15.27 25.91 -6.39
CA PRO A 171 -15.61 24.62 -6.97
C PRO A 171 -14.33 23.87 -7.41
N GLY A 172 -14.24 22.58 -7.11
CA GLY A 172 -13.16 21.77 -7.60
C GLY A 172 -13.27 21.57 -9.12
N PRO A 173 -12.16 21.50 -9.86
CA PRO A 173 -12.18 21.26 -11.30
C PRO A 173 -12.60 19.82 -11.63
N ASP A 174 -13.08 19.62 -12.85
CA ASP A 174 -13.24 18.33 -13.50
C ASP A 174 -11.95 18.01 -14.27
N LEU A 175 -11.26 16.93 -13.87
CA LEU A 175 -10.05 16.44 -14.54
C LEU A 175 -10.46 15.34 -15.51
N LEU A 176 -10.46 15.64 -16.80
CA LEU A 176 -10.76 14.68 -17.86
C LEU A 176 -9.49 13.91 -18.23
N ALA A 177 -9.61 12.61 -18.42
CA ALA A 177 -8.48 11.76 -18.75
C ALA A 177 -8.88 10.63 -19.70
N LYS A 178 -7.98 10.24 -20.59
CA LYS A 178 -8.16 9.04 -21.42
C LYS A 178 -8.14 7.79 -20.56
N ILE A 179 -7.27 7.75 -19.54
CA ILE A 179 -7.14 6.66 -18.57
C ILE A 179 -7.01 7.24 -17.16
N VAL A 180 -7.87 6.78 -16.24
CA VAL A 180 -7.79 7.06 -14.82
C VAL A 180 -7.17 5.85 -14.10
N VAL A 181 -6.16 6.07 -13.28
CA VAL A 181 -5.48 5.04 -12.47
C VAL A 181 -5.76 5.31 -11.00
N LEU A 182 -6.53 4.43 -10.34
CA LEU A 182 -6.89 4.57 -8.94
C LEU A 182 -5.87 3.87 -8.04
N GLY A 183 -5.08 4.65 -7.31
CA GLY A 183 -4.09 4.21 -6.33
C GLY A 183 -4.34 4.82 -4.94
N GLU A 184 -5.61 4.89 -4.51
CA GLU A 184 -6.06 5.57 -3.29
C GLU A 184 -5.74 4.82 -1.99
N GLY A 185 -5.16 3.63 -2.08
CA GLY A 185 -4.89 2.76 -0.94
C GLY A 185 -6.06 1.86 -0.56
N PRO A 186 -6.02 1.19 0.63
CA PRO A 186 -6.87 0.04 0.95
C PRO A 186 -8.37 0.34 1.05
N ARG A 187 -8.75 1.58 1.26
CA ARG A 187 -10.14 2.02 1.40
C ARG A 187 -10.45 3.19 0.48
N GLY A 188 -9.92 3.15 -0.73
CA GLY A 188 -10.17 4.14 -1.76
C GLY A 188 -11.66 4.36 -2.02
N THR A 189 -12.11 5.62 -2.02
CA THR A 189 -13.53 5.96 -2.20
C THR A 189 -13.97 5.69 -3.63
N LEU A 190 -13.19 6.16 -4.60
CA LEU A 190 -13.49 6.01 -6.03
C LEU A 190 -13.33 4.56 -6.48
N ALA A 191 -12.29 3.87 -6.02
CA ALA A 191 -12.08 2.46 -6.34
C ALA A 191 -13.27 1.59 -5.89
N LYS A 192 -13.81 1.80 -4.67
CA LYS A 192 -15.00 1.09 -4.20
C LYS A 192 -16.24 1.37 -5.03
N GLN A 193 -16.42 2.62 -5.44
CA GLN A 193 -17.55 3.00 -6.31
C GLN A 193 -17.44 2.31 -7.67
N ALA A 194 -16.25 2.33 -8.29
CA ALA A 194 -16.00 1.67 -9.56
C ALA A 194 -16.19 0.15 -9.48
N ILE A 195 -15.60 -0.50 -8.46
CA ILE A 195 -15.74 -1.94 -8.24
C ILE A 195 -17.22 -2.34 -8.11
N ALA A 196 -17.99 -1.59 -7.30
CA ALA A 196 -19.40 -1.89 -7.09
C ALA A 196 -20.26 -1.63 -8.35
N LYS A 197 -20.05 -0.48 -9.04
CA LYS A 197 -20.82 -0.14 -10.25
C LYS A 197 -20.57 -1.11 -11.38
N LEU A 198 -19.28 -1.45 -11.62
CA LEU A 198 -18.86 -2.29 -12.74
C LEU A 198 -18.73 -3.78 -12.36
N LYS A 199 -19.12 -4.14 -11.13
CA LYS A 199 -19.06 -5.52 -10.58
C LYS A 199 -17.71 -6.19 -10.80
N LEU A 200 -16.62 -5.47 -10.52
CA LEU A 200 -15.26 -5.93 -10.77
C LEU A 200 -14.83 -7.06 -9.81
N ASP A 201 -15.54 -7.25 -8.72
CA ASP A 201 -15.36 -8.33 -7.72
C ASP A 201 -16.33 -9.51 -7.91
N GLU A 202 -17.11 -9.53 -9.01
CA GLU A 202 -18.01 -10.67 -9.28
C GLU A 202 -17.20 -11.96 -9.49
N GLY A 203 -17.59 -13.02 -8.75
CA GLY A 203 -16.91 -14.32 -8.76
C GLY A 203 -15.57 -14.34 -8.01
N LYS A 204 -15.26 -13.31 -7.23
CA LYS A 204 -14.09 -13.25 -6.36
C LYS A 204 -14.46 -13.57 -4.92
N ASP A 205 -13.47 -14.00 -4.14
CA ASP A 205 -13.65 -14.13 -2.70
C ASP A 205 -13.87 -12.75 -2.07
N PRO A 206 -14.59 -12.64 -0.94
CA PRO A 206 -14.74 -11.38 -0.24
C PRO A 206 -13.38 -10.82 0.21
N MET A 207 -13.16 -9.52 -0.01
CA MET A 207 -11.96 -8.87 0.50
C MET A 207 -12.02 -8.76 2.02
N VAL A 208 -11.10 -9.41 2.71
CA VAL A 208 -10.90 -9.31 4.15
C VAL A 208 -9.92 -8.18 4.45
N TYR A 209 -10.15 -7.49 5.55
CA TYR A 209 -9.28 -6.41 6.00
C TYR A 209 -8.73 -6.69 7.39
N ALA A 210 -7.51 -6.23 7.63
CA ALA A 210 -6.96 -6.04 8.97
C ALA A 210 -6.86 -4.55 9.28
N VAL A 211 -6.70 -4.21 10.56
CA VAL A 211 -6.26 -2.89 11.00
C VAL A 211 -4.85 -3.00 11.56
N GLY A 212 -3.94 -2.21 11.01
CA GLY A 212 -2.59 -2.04 11.54
C GLY A 212 -2.52 -0.74 12.34
N ILE A 213 -2.31 -0.83 13.65
CA ILE A 213 -2.08 0.31 14.53
C ILE A 213 -0.60 0.39 14.80
N LYS A 214 -0.02 1.58 14.73
CA LYS A 214 1.40 1.76 14.99
C LYS A 214 1.75 3.10 15.61
N GLU A 215 2.92 3.11 16.23
CA GLU A 215 3.50 4.25 16.92
C GLU A 215 4.98 4.36 16.60
N ILE A 216 5.46 5.59 16.47
CA ILE A 216 6.89 5.92 16.38
C ILE A 216 7.32 6.57 17.69
N TRP A 217 8.32 5.97 18.33
CA TRP A 217 8.86 6.42 19.60
C TRP A 217 10.29 6.89 19.44
N GLN A 218 10.62 8.04 20.05
CA GLN A 218 12.00 8.47 20.28
C GLN A 218 12.49 7.80 21.57
N CYS A 219 13.41 6.89 21.45
CA CYS A 219 14.04 6.20 22.56
C CYS A 219 15.30 6.94 23.06
N PRO A 220 15.80 6.64 24.26
CA PRO A 220 17.07 7.17 24.76
C PRO A 220 18.23 6.85 23.80
N PRO A 221 19.24 7.74 23.70
CA PRO A 221 20.35 7.55 22.78
C PRO A 221 21.07 6.21 22.96
N GLY A 222 21.33 5.51 21.85
CA GLY A 222 22.06 4.23 21.82
C GLY A 222 21.25 3.01 22.25
N THR A 223 19.93 3.14 22.48
CA THR A 223 19.09 2.02 22.90
C THR A 223 18.43 1.27 21.74
N VAL A 224 18.31 1.92 20.57
CA VAL A 224 17.72 1.31 19.37
C VAL A 224 18.80 0.89 18.39
N LYS A 225 18.78 -0.38 17.99
CA LYS A 225 19.65 -0.87 16.92
C LYS A 225 18.97 -0.64 15.58
N ALA A 226 19.45 0.34 14.81
CA ALA A 226 18.94 0.60 13.47
C ALA A 226 19.04 -0.66 12.59
N GLY A 227 17.98 -0.92 11.80
CA GLY A 227 17.87 -2.10 10.95
C GLY A 227 17.48 -3.38 11.69
N SER A 228 17.18 -3.33 12.99
CA SER A 228 16.60 -4.48 13.69
C SER A 228 15.13 -4.65 13.31
N VAL A 229 14.74 -5.88 12.99
CA VAL A 229 13.36 -6.26 12.61
C VAL A 229 12.92 -7.40 13.53
N ILE A 230 11.78 -7.23 14.17
CA ILE A 230 11.16 -8.25 15.01
C ILE A 230 9.69 -8.35 14.61
N HIS A 231 9.25 -9.55 14.24
CA HIS A 231 7.83 -9.87 14.11
C HIS A 231 7.39 -10.75 15.28
N THR A 232 6.14 -10.64 15.70
CA THR A 232 5.61 -11.43 16.80
C THR A 232 4.29 -12.08 16.43
N LEU A 233 4.04 -13.28 16.93
CA LEU A 233 2.80 -14.04 16.81
C LEU A 233 2.32 -14.49 18.19
N GLY A 234 1.02 -14.71 18.35
CA GLY A 234 0.38 -15.17 19.56
C GLY A 234 -0.15 -14.04 20.43
N TYR A 235 0.25 -13.91 21.69
CA TYR A 235 -0.24 -12.89 22.59
C TYR A 235 -0.03 -11.46 22.03
N PRO A 236 -1.01 -10.55 22.15
CA PRO A 236 -2.32 -10.68 22.80
C PRO A 236 -3.47 -11.05 21.83
N SER A 237 -3.21 -11.37 20.56
CA SER A 237 -4.26 -11.65 19.57
C SER A 237 -5.04 -12.94 19.83
N GLY A 238 -4.51 -13.86 20.65
CA GLY A 238 -5.13 -15.16 20.91
C GLY A 238 -5.22 -16.01 19.65
N GLY A 239 -6.40 -16.30 19.17
CA GLY A 239 -6.68 -17.02 17.92
C GLY A 239 -7.04 -16.11 16.73
N THR A 240 -7.08 -14.79 16.93
CA THR A 240 -7.39 -13.83 15.85
C THR A 240 -6.17 -13.67 14.95
N PHE A 241 -6.42 -13.56 13.63
CA PHE A 241 -5.38 -13.23 12.66
C PHE A 241 -4.67 -11.95 13.06
N GLY A 242 -3.33 -11.96 12.99
CA GLY A 242 -2.53 -10.79 13.26
C GLY A 242 -1.27 -11.05 14.07
N GLY A 243 -0.63 -9.97 14.50
CA GLY A 243 0.60 -10.02 15.27
C GLY A 243 1.26 -8.66 15.38
N GLY A 244 2.36 -8.60 16.11
CA GLY A 244 3.12 -7.37 16.32
C GLY A 244 4.36 -7.28 15.46
N PHE A 245 4.82 -6.06 15.28
CA PHE A 245 6.11 -5.77 14.68
C PHE A 245 6.85 -4.68 15.45
N ILE A 246 8.18 -4.75 15.43
CA ILE A 246 9.06 -3.78 16.09
C ILE A 246 10.26 -3.57 15.17
N TYR A 247 10.45 -2.34 14.69
CA TYR A 247 11.52 -1.99 13.76
C TYR A 247 12.41 -0.88 14.34
N GLY A 248 13.71 -1.12 14.39
CA GLY A 248 14.69 -0.11 14.74
C GLY A 248 15.00 0.78 13.54
N MET A 249 14.72 2.06 13.68
CA MET A 249 15.01 3.09 12.69
C MET A 249 16.26 3.89 13.09
N ALA A 250 16.79 4.68 12.16
CA ALA A 250 17.91 5.58 12.45
C ALA A 250 17.51 6.65 13.48
N GLY A 251 18.50 7.18 14.22
CA GLY A 251 18.29 8.24 15.21
C GLY A 251 17.54 7.81 16.47
N ASP A 252 17.73 6.54 16.91
CA ASP A 252 17.06 5.96 18.07
C ASP A 252 15.52 6.01 17.99
N LEU A 253 14.98 5.91 16.79
CA LEU A 253 13.56 5.78 16.58
C LEU A 253 13.15 4.30 16.58
N LEU A 254 12.07 4.00 17.32
CA LEU A 254 11.45 2.68 17.34
C LEU A 254 10.06 2.77 16.72
N ASP A 255 9.82 2.03 15.64
CA ASP A 255 8.49 1.80 15.08
C ASP A 255 7.91 0.53 15.68
N ILE A 256 6.81 0.65 16.38
CA ILE A 256 6.10 -0.46 16.99
C ILE A 256 4.65 -0.48 16.56
N GLY A 257 4.15 -1.64 16.17
CA GLY A 257 2.75 -1.76 15.78
C GLY A 257 2.19 -3.15 16.02
N PHE A 258 0.87 -3.22 15.84
CA PHE A 258 0.10 -4.44 15.99
C PHE A 258 -0.99 -4.49 14.91
N VAL A 259 -1.09 -5.62 14.25
CA VAL A 259 -2.08 -5.89 13.19
C VAL A 259 -3.14 -6.82 13.75
N VAL A 260 -4.41 -6.53 13.48
CA VAL A 260 -5.56 -7.34 13.89
C VAL A 260 -6.49 -7.51 12.69
N GLY A 261 -6.76 -8.76 12.29
CA GLY A 261 -7.80 -9.07 11.31
C GLY A 261 -9.16 -8.57 11.80
N LEU A 262 -9.96 -8.00 10.90
CA LEU A 262 -11.28 -7.45 11.24
C LEU A 262 -12.41 -8.48 11.09
N ASP A 263 -12.07 -9.70 10.77
CA ASP A 263 -12.92 -10.88 10.70
C ASP A 263 -12.97 -11.69 12.01
N TYR A 264 -12.56 -11.08 13.13
CA TYR A 264 -12.60 -11.71 14.45
C TYR A 264 -14.01 -12.14 14.85
N ALA A 265 -14.13 -13.31 15.46
CA ALA A 265 -15.40 -13.89 15.87
C ALA A 265 -16.00 -13.20 17.12
N ASP A 266 -15.18 -12.66 18.00
CA ASP A 266 -15.61 -11.95 19.21
C ASP A 266 -15.83 -10.46 18.92
N PRO A 267 -17.10 -9.96 18.88
CA PRO A 267 -17.38 -8.56 18.57
C PRO A 267 -16.91 -7.58 19.67
N THR A 268 -16.45 -8.06 20.80
CA THR A 268 -15.86 -7.23 21.87
C THR A 268 -14.36 -6.99 21.67
N THR A 269 -13.77 -7.57 20.63
CA THR A 269 -12.36 -7.37 20.28
C THR A 269 -12.09 -5.91 19.96
N ASP A 270 -11.22 -5.28 20.76
CA ASP A 270 -10.74 -3.92 20.52
C ASP A 270 -9.28 -3.96 20.06
N PRO A 271 -8.99 -3.70 18.78
CA PRO A 271 -7.63 -3.70 18.23
C PRO A 271 -6.68 -2.74 18.95
N HIS A 272 -7.18 -1.56 19.38
CA HIS A 272 -6.35 -0.60 20.11
C HIS A 272 -6.01 -1.12 21.51
N TYR A 273 -6.95 -1.75 22.21
CA TYR A 273 -6.70 -2.38 23.50
C TYR A 273 -5.68 -3.52 23.39
N LEU A 274 -5.78 -4.36 22.35
CA LEU A 274 -4.79 -5.40 22.08
C LEU A 274 -3.39 -4.79 21.89
N PHE A 275 -3.28 -3.68 21.16
CA PHE A 275 -2.00 -2.99 20.99
C PHE A 275 -1.45 -2.43 22.32
N GLN A 276 -2.30 -1.91 23.23
CA GLN A 276 -1.85 -1.49 24.55
C GLN A 276 -1.33 -2.69 25.38
N ARG A 277 -2.01 -3.83 25.34
CA ARG A 277 -1.56 -5.07 25.98
C ARG A 277 -0.22 -5.54 25.40
N PHE A 278 -0.04 -5.44 24.07
CA PHE A 278 1.22 -5.77 23.43
C PHE A 278 2.37 -4.89 23.94
N LYS A 279 2.18 -3.59 24.03
CA LYS A 279 3.20 -2.66 24.57
C LYS A 279 3.50 -2.90 26.06
N ALA A 280 2.50 -3.31 26.84
CA ALA A 280 2.65 -3.60 28.27
C ALA A 280 3.35 -4.94 28.55
N HIS A 281 3.56 -5.79 27.53
CA HIS A 281 4.19 -7.10 27.69
C HIS A 281 5.62 -6.98 28.27
N PRO A 282 6.04 -7.86 29.21
CA PRO A 282 7.35 -7.79 29.88
C PRO A 282 8.55 -7.78 28.94
N ALA A 283 8.45 -8.37 27.75
CA ALA A 283 9.51 -8.37 26.75
C ALA A 283 9.57 -7.09 25.91
N ILE A 284 8.55 -6.25 25.95
CA ILE A 284 8.39 -5.06 25.09
C ILE A 284 8.43 -3.77 25.89
N ALA A 285 7.74 -3.71 27.04
CA ALA A 285 7.68 -2.52 27.88
C ALA A 285 9.07 -1.90 28.22
N PRO A 286 10.13 -2.69 28.46
CA PRO A 286 11.46 -2.14 28.68
C PRO A 286 12.04 -1.37 27.48
N MET A 287 11.62 -1.71 26.24
CA MET A 287 12.09 -1.01 25.03
C MET A 287 11.49 0.40 24.92
N LEU A 288 10.34 0.63 25.53
CA LEU A 288 9.62 1.92 25.54
C LEU A 288 9.88 2.72 26.83
N LYS A 289 10.72 2.20 27.75
CA LYS A 289 11.05 2.89 28.97
C LYS A 289 11.79 4.20 28.65
N ASP A 290 11.35 5.28 29.24
CA ASP A 290 11.89 6.63 29.04
C ASP A 290 11.82 7.12 27.58
N ALA A 291 11.04 6.44 26.72
CA ALA A 291 10.82 6.84 25.35
C ALA A 291 9.67 7.87 25.23
N LYS A 292 9.73 8.72 24.22
CA LYS A 292 8.72 9.74 23.92
C LYS A 292 7.96 9.34 22.65
N LEU A 293 6.63 9.26 22.74
CA LEU A 293 5.76 9.06 21.58
C LEU A 293 5.84 10.28 20.65
N LEU A 294 6.19 10.08 19.39
CA LEU A 294 6.27 11.14 18.39
C LEU A 294 5.05 11.14 17.46
N ARG A 295 4.63 9.97 17.00
CA ARG A 295 3.55 9.79 16.04
C ARG A 295 2.80 8.50 16.32
N TYR A 296 1.52 8.48 15.98
CA TYR A 296 0.69 7.29 16.01
C TYR A 296 -0.35 7.33 14.89
N GLY A 297 -0.91 6.19 14.57
CA GLY A 297 -2.04 6.09 13.65
C GLY A 297 -2.41 4.65 13.35
N ALA A 298 -3.50 4.51 12.61
CA ALA A 298 -4.00 3.23 12.17
C ALA A 298 -4.37 3.28 10.69
N LYS A 299 -4.24 2.14 10.02
CA LYS A 299 -4.61 1.99 8.62
C LYS A 299 -5.21 0.61 8.38
N ALA A 300 -6.24 0.56 7.52
CA ALA A 300 -6.73 -0.71 7.01
C ALA A 300 -5.69 -1.34 6.08
N ILE A 301 -5.64 -2.66 6.06
CA ILE A 301 -4.73 -3.47 5.26
C ILE A 301 -5.58 -4.52 4.53
N PRO A 302 -5.54 -4.64 3.19
CA PRO A 302 -6.28 -5.66 2.46
C PRO A 302 -5.57 -7.01 2.59
N GLU A 303 -6.22 -7.96 3.25
CA GLU A 303 -5.64 -9.29 3.58
C GLU A 303 -6.33 -10.45 2.85
N GLY A 304 -7.25 -10.16 1.93
CA GLY A 304 -8.02 -11.19 1.20
C GLY A 304 -7.18 -12.04 0.25
N GLY A 305 -5.95 -11.62 -0.06
CA GLY A 305 -5.04 -12.36 -0.94
C GLY A 305 -5.46 -12.37 -2.41
N LEU A 306 -4.81 -13.24 -3.19
CA LEU A 306 -4.92 -13.26 -4.66
C LEU A 306 -6.36 -13.49 -5.16
N TYR A 307 -7.14 -14.33 -4.48
CA TYR A 307 -8.50 -14.70 -4.93
C TYR A 307 -9.56 -13.63 -4.61
N ALA A 308 -9.26 -12.69 -3.71
CA ALA A 308 -10.13 -11.58 -3.37
C ALA A 308 -9.82 -10.30 -4.20
N MET A 309 -8.79 -10.34 -5.05
CA MET A 309 -8.45 -9.19 -5.91
C MET A 309 -9.55 -8.97 -6.94
N PRO A 310 -10.11 -7.75 -7.06
CA PRO A 310 -11.06 -7.42 -8.12
C PRO A 310 -10.35 -7.44 -9.48
N ARG A 311 -11.11 -7.52 -10.56
CA ARG A 311 -10.59 -7.23 -11.90
C ARG A 311 -10.04 -5.80 -11.91
N PRO A 312 -8.74 -5.60 -12.14
CA PRO A 312 -8.11 -4.31 -11.88
C PRO A 312 -8.18 -3.34 -13.07
N PHE A 313 -9.09 -3.57 -14.01
CA PHE A 313 -9.29 -2.72 -15.19
C PHE A 313 -10.75 -2.72 -15.64
N ALA A 314 -11.14 -1.64 -16.31
CA ALA A 314 -12.39 -1.46 -17.05
C ALA A 314 -12.20 -0.33 -18.07
N ASP A 315 -13.23 0.01 -18.84
CA ASP A 315 -13.17 1.08 -19.82
C ASP A 315 -12.69 2.40 -19.21
N GLY A 316 -11.55 2.90 -19.67
CA GLY A 316 -10.90 4.12 -19.17
C GLY A 316 -10.32 4.03 -17.74
N LEU A 317 -10.26 2.85 -17.15
CA LEU A 317 -9.94 2.66 -15.73
C LEU A 317 -8.89 1.58 -15.48
N LEU A 318 -7.91 1.89 -14.62
CA LEU A 318 -7.01 0.92 -13.98
C LEU A 318 -7.03 1.10 -12.47
N ILE A 319 -6.87 0.02 -11.71
CA ILE A 319 -6.81 0.04 -10.22
C ILE A 319 -5.50 -0.58 -9.77
N THR A 320 -4.76 0.10 -8.88
CA THR A 320 -3.40 -0.28 -8.47
C THR A 320 -3.23 -0.33 -6.96
N GLY A 321 -2.15 -0.95 -6.51
CA GLY A 321 -1.79 -1.01 -5.11
C GLY A 321 -2.84 -1.66 -4.23
N ASP A 322 -2.94 -1.20 -3.00
CA ASP A 322 -3.89 -1.74 -2.02
C ASP A 322 -5.36 -1.56 -2.44
N SER A 323 -5.66 -0.60 -3.33
CA SER A 323 -7.02 -0.42 -3.89
C SER A 323 -7.49 -1.64 -4.68
N ALA A 324 -6.56 -2.40 -5.27
CA ALA A 324 -6.81 -3.66 -5.96
C ALA A 324 -6.32 -4.89 -5.17
N GLY A 325 -5.86 -4.73 -3.91
CA GLY A 325 -5.42 -5.84 -3.07
C GLY A 325 -3.98 -6.32 -3.32
N PHE A 326 -3.10 -5.50 -3.91
CA PHE A 326 -1.69 -5.84 -4.13
C PHE A 326 -0.88 -5.80 -2.82
N LEU A 327 -1.14 -6.75 -1.94
CA LEU A 327 -0.47 -6.88 -0.65
C LEU A 327 -0.21 -8.35 -0.32
N ASN A 328 0.96 -8.64 0.20
CA ASN A 328 1.31 -9.95 0.73
C ASN A 328 1.15 -9.96 2.25
N GLY A 329 0.00 -10.45 2.75
CA GLY A 329 -0.33 -10.52 4.17
C GLY A 329 0.63 -11.38 4.98
N MET A 330 1.13 -12.47 4.41
CA MET A 330 2.11 -13.35 5.06
C MET A 330 3.41 -12.62 5.41
N ARG A 331 3.85 -11.69 4.56
CA ARG A 331 5.07 -10.91 4.76
C ARG A 331 4.82 -9.57 5.43
N LEU A 332 3.58 -9.13 5.57
CA LEU A 332 3.19 -7.76 5.92
C LEU A 332 3.86 -6.72 5.01
N LYS A 333 3.93 -7.01 3.73
CA LYS A 333 4.62 -6.18 2.73
C LYS A 333 3.74 -5.93 1.52
N GLY A 334 3.43 -4.67 1.27
CA GLY A 334 2.65 -4.22 0.12
C GLY A 334 3.38 -3.19 -0.76
N VAL A 335 4.35 -2.43 -0.21
CA VAL A 335 4.95 -1.29 -0.91
C VAL A 335 5.56 -1.68 -2.27
N HIS A 336 6.35 -2.74 -2.33
CA HIS A 336 6.97 -3.23 -3.58
C HIS A 336 5.94 -3.78 -4.57
N LEU A 337 4.88 -4.45 -4.07
CA LEU A 337 3.78 -4.94 -4.91
C LEU A 337 2.94 -3.77 -5.45
N ALA A 338 2.66 -2.77 -4.60
CA ALA A 338 1.99 -1.55 -5.01
C ALA A 338 2.78 -0.81 -6.10
N MET A 339 4.10 -0.65 -5.93
CA MET A 339 4.97 -0.05 -6.95
C MET A 339 4.95 -0.85 -8.25
N LYS A 340 5.08 -2.20 -8.17
CA LYS A 340 5.06 -3.05 -9.37
C LYS A 340 3.71 -2.96 -10.08
N SER A 341 2.60 -2.97 -9.36
CA SER A 341 1.27 -2.80 -9.98
C SER A 341 1.13 -1.46 -10.70
N GLY A 342 1.65 -0.37 -10.11
CA GLY A 342 1.70 0.93 -10.77
C GLY A 342 2.54 0.94 -12.05
N MET A 343 3.71 0.29 -12.03
CA MET A 343 4.55 0.15 -13.23
C MET A 343 3.82 -0.63 -14.34
N LEU A 344 3.17 -1.74 -13.99
CA LEU A 344 2.41 -2.54 -14.96
C LEU A 344 1.19 -1.76 -15.51
N ALA A 345 0.53 -0.94 -14.69
CA ALA A 345 -0.53 -0.04 -15.13
C ALA A 345 0.02 1.00 -16.12
N ALA A 346 1.19 1.56 -15.85
CA ALA A 346 1.86 2.51 -16.75
C ALA A 346 2.26 1.88 -18.09
N GLU A 347 2.76 0.65 -18.08
CA GLU A 347 3.10 -0.11 -19.30
C GLU A 347 1.85 -0.38 -20.13
N THR A 348 0.73 -0.74 -19.48
CA THR A 348 -0.58 -0.91 -20.12
C THR A 348 -1.10 0.41 -20.69
N ALA A 349 -1.05 1.50 -19.91
CA ALA A 349 -1.48 2.81 -20.34
C ALA A 349 -0.64 3.31 -21.54
N SER A 350 0.68 3.11 -21.53
CA SER A 350 1.55 3.46 -22.66
C SER A 350 1.21 2.69 -23.93
N ALA A 351 0.89 1.41 -23.82
CA ALA A 351 0.46 0.58 -24.94
C ALA A 351 -0.91 1.05 -25.48
N ALA A 352 -1.88 1.28 -24.58
CA ALA A 352 -3.23 1.76 -24.92
C ALA A 352 -3.19 3.13 -25.62
N LEU A 353 -2.40 4.08 -25.11
CA LEU A 353 -2.18 5.39 -25.73
C LEU A 353 -1.56 5.26 -27.13
N GLY A 354 -0.68 4.29 -27.33
CA GLY A 354 -0.07 4.03 -28.62
C GLY A 354 -1.00 3.44 -29.67
N ALA A 355 -2.02 2.72 -29.22
CA ALA A 355 -3.00 2.03 -30.07
C ALA A 355 -4.35 2.75 -30.13
N ASP A 356 -4.52 3.87 -29.39
CA ASP A 356 -5.80 4.57 -29.20
C ASP A 356 -6.92 3.63 -28.70
N ALA A 357 -6.58 2.73 -27.76
CA ALA A 357 -7.43 1.64 -27.29
C ALA A 357 -7.61 1.73 -25.75
N TYR A 358 -8.55 2.53 -25.31
CA TYR A 358 -8.82 2.83 -23.90
C TYR A 358 -9.97 2.02 -23.30
N GLU A 359 -10.59 1.16 -24.11
CA GLU A 359 -11.65 0.25 -23.68
C GLU A 359 -11.06 -0.95 -22.93
N GLU A 360 -11.95 -1.73 -22.31
CA GLU A 360 -11.60 -2.91 -21.52
C GLU A 360 -10.64 -3.84 -22.24
N ASN A 361 -10.87 -4.12 -23.51
CA ASN A 361 -10.00 -5.01 -24.30
C ASN A 361 -8.55 -4.50 -24.41
N GLY A 362 -8.36 -3.18 -24.57
CA GLY A 362 -7.02 -2.57 -24.61
C GLY A 362 -6.34 -2.56 -23.24
N LEU A 363 -7.13 -2.41 -22.17
CA LEU A 363 -6.63 -2.36 -20.80
C LEU A 363 -6.50 -3.74 -20.14
N ALA A 364 -7.05 -4.82 -20.73
CA ALA A 364 -6.88 -6.20 -20.27
C ALA A 364 -5.41 -6.65 -20.22
N LEU A 365 -4.54 -6.03 -21.01
CA LEU A 365 -3.10 -6.24 -20.99
C LEU A 365 -2.51 -6.07 -19.57
N TYR A 366 -3.15 -5.28 -18.69
CA TYR A 366 -2.74 -5.10 -17.30
C TYR A 366 -2.75 -6.42 -16.53
N GLU A 367 -3.84 -7.18 -16.63
CA GLU A 367 -3.95 -8.48 -15.96
C GLU A 367 -2.97 -9.51 -16.56
N GLU A 368 -2.78 -9.49 -17.87
CA GLU A 368 -1.81 -10.38 -18.52
C GLU A 368 -0.37 -10.10 -18.07
N ASN A 369 0.01 -8.81 -18.04
CA ASN A 369 1.32 -8.38 -17.56
C ASN A 369 1.52 -8.72 -16.08
N PHE A 370 0.48 -8.57 -15.26
CA PHE A 370 0.52 -8.98 -13.86
C PHE A 370 0.77 -10.48 -13.74
N LYS A 371 0.02 -11.34 -14.45
CA LYS A 371 0.18 -12.80 -14.42
C LYS A 371 1.57 -13.29 -14.85
N ARG A 372 2.29 -12.50 -15.65
CA ARG A 372 3.68 -12.79 -16.09
C ARG A 372 4.75 -12.20 -15.18
N SER A 373 4.37 -11.47 -14.14
CA SER A 373 5.30 -10.73 -13.27
C SER A 373 5.64 -11.51 -11.99
N TRP A 374 6.81 -11.22 -11.41
CA TRP A 374 7.21 -11.74 -10.10
C TRP A 374 6.22 -11.36 -8.97
N ALA A 375 5.40 -10.31 -9.17
CA ALA A 375 4.38 -9.92 -8.20
C ALA A 375 3.25 -10.94 -8.14
N PHE A 376 2.88 -11.55 -9.27
CA PHE A 376 1.92 -12.64 -9.32
C PHE A 376 2.48 -13.88 -8.61
N ASP A 377 3.71 -14.27 -8.90
CA ASP A 377 4.35 -15.44 -8.28
C ASP A 377 4.39 -15.30 -6.76
N GLU A 378 4.69 -14.09 -6.25
CA GLU A 378 4.70 -13.83 -4.82
C GLU A 378 3.31 -13.93 -4.20
N LEU A 379 2.29 -13.34 -4.83
CA LEU A 379 0.90 -13.40 -4.33
C LEU A 379 0.33 -14.81 -4.47
N HIS A 380 0.67 -15.52 -5.53
CA HIS A 380 0.26 -16.91 -5.71
C HIS A 380 0.85 -17.84 -4.63
N THR A 381 2.10 -17.62 -4.25
CA THR A 381 2.73 -18.36 -3.14
C THR A 381 2.03 -18.11 -1.81
N ALA A 382 1.52 -16.88 -1.58
CA ALA A 382 0.84 -16.49 -0.34
C ALA A 382 -0.69 -16.67 -0.39
N ARG A 383 -1.26 -17.20 -1.48
CA ARG A 383 -2.70 -17.18 -1.80
C ARG A 383 -3.64 -17.74 -0.74
N ASN A 384 -3.17 -18.71 0.05
CA ASN A 384 -3.96 -19.40 1.08
C ASN A 384 -3.54 -19.03 2.51
N PHE A 385 -2.70 -18.00 2.68
CA PHE A 385 -2.12 -17.69 3.99
C PHE A 385 -3.17 -17.28 5.02
N HIS A 386 -4.12 -16.44 4.62
CA HIS A 386 -5.17 -15.97 5.53
C HIS A 386 -6.05 -17.13 6.00
N GLN A 387 -6.50 -17.98 5.08
CA GLN A 387 -7.32 -19.15 5.38
C GLN A 387 -6.61 -20.18 6.29
N GLY A 388 -5.28 -20.23 6.22
CA GLY A 388 -4.48 -21.07 7.10
C GLY A 388 -4.62 -20.73 8.60
N PHE A 389 -5.02 -19.49 8.93
CA PHE A 389 -5.27 -19.08 10.31
C PHE A 389 -6.56 -19.63 10.91
N ASP A 390 -7.52 -20.10 10.13
CA ASP A 390 -8.76 -20.72 10.62
C ASP A 390 -8.47 -21.97 11.49
N GLY A 391 -7.36 -22.66 11.18
CA GLY A 391 -6.81 -23.75 11.99
C GLY A 391 -5.89 -23.34 13.15
N GLY A 392 -5.71 -22.02 13.39
CA GLY A 392 -4.81 -21.42 14.34
C GLY A 392 -3.37 -21.24 13.83
N THR A 393 -2.55 -20.55 14.62
CA THR A 393 -1.17 -20.14 14.22
C THR A 393 -0.28 -21.33 13.80
N ILE A 394 -0.45 -22.51 14.42
CA ILE A 394 0.36 -23.72 14.09
C ILE A 394 -0.08 -24.27 12.73
N ALA A 395 -1.38 -24.35 12.48
CA ALA A 395 -1.92 -24.81 11.20
C ALA A 395 -1.48 -23.90 10.05
N CYS A 396 -1.50 -22.58 10.26
CA CYS A 396 -1.00 -21.60 9.31
C CYS A 396 0.48 -21.85 8.94
N LEU A 397 1.34 -22.11 9.91
CA LEU A 397 2.77 -22.37 9.68
C LEU A 397 3.00 -23.68 8.92
N LEU A 398 2.19 -24.71 9.15
CA LEU A 398 2.26 -25.99 8.44
C LEU A 398 1.71 -25.86 7.01
N TYR A 399 0.60 -25.14 6.83
CA TYR A 399 -0.04 -24.96 5.53
C TYR A 399 0.81 -24.13 4.56
N THR A 400 1.63 -23.21 5.07
CA THR A 400 2.59 -22.45 4.26
C THR A 400 3.77 -23.30 3.77
N SER A 401 4.09 -24.45 4.44
CA SER A 401 5.12 -25.37 3.95
C SER A 401 4.63 -26.21 2.77
N ASP A 402 3.35 -26.62 2.75
CA ASP A 402 2.78 -27.40 1.65
C ASP A 402 2.61 -26.56 0.36
N ALA A 403 2.36 -25.26 0.48
CA ALA A 403 2.30 -24.36 -0.68
C ALA A 403 3.67 -24.19 -1.38
N ALA A 404 4.78 -24.49 -0.69
CA ALA A 404 6.12 -24.49 -1.28
C ALA A 404 6.41 -25.76 -2.12
N ASP A 405 5.74 -26.87 -1.82
CA ASP A 405 5.92 -28.14 -2.54
C ASP A 405 5.18 -28.15 -3.91
N ASP A 406 4.12 -27.33 -4.07
CA ASP A 406 3.43 -27.17 -5.36
C ASP A 406 4.27 -26.46 -6.43
N LEU A 407 5.37 -25.80 -6.05
CA LEU A 407 6.32 -25.16 -6.98
C LEU A 407 7.35 -26.15 -7.56
N THR A 408 7.33 -27.40 -7.12
CA THR A 408 8.26 -28.46 -7.60
C THR A 408 7.59 -29.51 -8.47
N ARG A 409 6.33 -29.28 -8.91
CA ARG A 409 5.62 -30.16 -9.85
C ARG A 409 5.34 -29.52 -11.19
#